data_e30d2cce3c77c297aa3439fa6f530cb5
#
_entry.id   e30d2cce3c77c297aa3439fa6f530cb5
#
_cell.length_a   1.000
_cell.length_b   1.000
_cell.length_c   1.000
_cell.angle_alpha   90.00
_cell.angle_beta   90.00
_cell.angle_gamma   90.00
#
_symmetry.space_group_name_H-M   'P 1'
#
loop_
_entity.id
_entity.type
_entity.pdbx_description
1 polymer ?
#
loop_
_entity_poly.entity_id
_entity_poly.type
_entity_poly.pdbx_seq_one_letter_code
_entity_poly.pdbx_strand_id
1 'polypeptide(L)'
;MKTIHILSLVILFVIVGCGEKPNELAQKKETLKTLKQQVGELKTQITLLEKEIDLADTLSEGGIAVKVLELQSRLFEHYINQPGIVSSRANVLVSSEVATATERLLVKEGSWVAQNQAIVQLNAEVMINQVEDLKQSVELAQTTYERQDNLWQQGIGSEMQYLQAKNQYLSLDKKLAAMQAQLDKYELSAPISGRVDEIFVNVGELVSMGQPIFRVVNSNKLQIEVDVAERYSAIIKKGDKVKIEFSTLGIELEEKIVFVGQVINPENRTFKVKININNQSDVIKPNAVA
;
A
#
# COMPACT_ATOMS: atom_id res chain seq x y z
N MET A 1 9.66 -29.13 -90.43
CA MET A 1 9.97 -30.42 -91.09
C MET A 1 10.65 -31.34 -90.10
N LYS A 2 10.05 -32.44 -89.90
CA LYS A 2 10.57 -33.74 -89.51
C LYS A 2 11.13 -33.87 -88.12
N THR A 3 10.37 -34.43 -87.13
CA THR A 3 10.15 -35.91 -86.95
C THR A 3 11.31 -36.54 -86.16
N ILE A 4 11.23 -37.34 -85.17
CA ILE A 4 10.34 -38.46 -84.87
C ILE A 4 10.97 -39.27 -83.72
N HIS A 5 10.17 -39.68 -82.73
CA HIS A 5 10.18 -41.01 -82.09
C HIS A 5 11.40 -41.44 -81.23
N ILE A 6 11.35 -42.18 -80.17
CA ILE A 6 10.60 -43.37 -79.72
C ILE A 6 11.02 -43.63 -78.29
N LEU A 7 10.17 -43.73 -77.29
CA LEU A 7 9.49 -44.91 -76.76
C LEU A 7 10.38 -46.01 -76.10
N SER A 8 9.95 -46.39 -74.97
CA SER A 8 10.12 -47.69 -74.31
C SER A 8 11.04 -47.72 -73.09
N LEU A 9 10.72 -48.24 -72.01
CA LEU A 9 9.99 -49.32 -71.41
C LEU A 9 10.45 -49.48 -69.96
N VAL A 10 9.56 -49.39 -69.05
CA VAL A 10 9.29 -50.20 -67.87
C VAL A 10 10.41 -51.10 -67.39
N ILE A 11 10.77 -51.05 -66.13
CA ILE A 11 10.78 -52.19 -65.19
C ILE A 11 10.69 -51.65 -63.74
N LEU A 12 9.67 -52.11 -63.09
CA LEU A 12 9.33 -52.22 -61.73
C LEU A 12 10.39 -52.94 -60.88
N PHE A 13 10.87 -52.36 -59.79
CA PHE A 13 11.37 -53.16 -58.67
C PHE A 13 10.97 -52.51 -57.33
N VAL A 14 10.02 -53.11 -56.66
CA VAL A 14 9.67 -52.88 -55.27
C VAL A 14 10.70 -53.49 -54.39
N ILE A 15 11.36 -52.70 -53.57
CA ILE A 15 12.03 -53.23 -52.36
C ILE A 15 11.60 -52.33 -51.22
N VAL A 16 10.86 -52.92 -50.30
CA VAL A 16 10.52 -52.39 -48.96
C VAL A 16 11.80 -52.33 -48.15
N GLY A 17 12.17 -51.17 -47.72
CA GLY A 17 13.23 -50.95 -46.74
C GLY A 17 12.77 -49.86 -45.77
N CYS A 18 12.51 -50.27 -44.56
CA CYS A 18 12.37 -49.36 -43.39
C CYS A 18 13.59 -48.45 -43.29
N GLY A 19 13.40 -47.12 -43.37
CA GLY A 19 14.47 -46.15 -43.19
C GLY A 19 13.90 -44.91 -42.51
N GLU A 20 14.48 -44.58 -41.41
CA GLU A 20 14.23 -43.45 -40.49
C GLU A 20 13.79 -42.17 -41.19
N LYS A 21 12.88 -41.45 -40.56
CA LYS A 21 12.47 -40.07 -40.94
C LYS A 21 13.73 -39.20 -40.99
N PRO A 22 14.06 -38.59 -42.12
CA PRO A 22 15.20 -37.66 -42.16
C PRO A 22 14.89 -36.50 -41.23
N ASN A 23 15.81 -36.28 -40.35
CA ASN A 23 15.80 -35.25 -39.31
C ASN A 23 15.49 -33.86 -39.91
N GLU A 24 14.30 -33.37 -39.73
CA GLU A 24 13.83 -32.05 -40.22
C GLU A 24 14.80 -30.92 -39.85
N LEU A 25 15.51 -31.08 -38.74
CA LEU A 25 16.52 -30.15 -38.26
C LEU A 25 17.79 -30.18 -39.14
N ALA A 26 18.14 -31.34 -39.67
CA ALA A 26 19.32 -31.49 -40.55
C ALA A 26 19.04 -30.86 -41.93
N GLN A 27 17.83 -31.02 -42.46
CA GLN A 27 17.41 -30.36 -43.71
C GLN A 27 17.33 -28.86 -43.55
N LYS A 28 16.78 -28.35 -42.40
CA LYS A 28 16.75 -26.90 -42.11
C LYS A 28 18.15 -26.31 -41.96
N LYS A 29 19.10 -27.05 -41.39
CA LYS A 29 20.51 -26.64 -41.30
C LYS A 29 21.18 -26.58 -42.66
N GLU A 30 20.89 -27.49 -43.56
CA GLU A 30 21.45 -27.52 -44.91
C GLU A 30 20.88 -26.40 -45.79
N THR A 31 19.55 -26.19 -45.73
CA THR A 31 18.93 -25.02 -46.39
C THR A 31 19.42 -23.68 -45.81
N LEU A 32 19.68 -23.59 -44.53
CA LEU A 32 20.27 -22.38 -43.92
C LEU A 32 21.70 -22.17 -44.42
N LYS A 33 22.49 -23.23 -44.62
CA LYS A 33 23.86 -23.15 -45.11
C LYS A 33 23.86 -22.67 -46.57
N THR A 34 23.00 -23.23 -47.44
CA THR A 34 22.88 -22.83 -48.85
C THR A 34 22.38 -21.39 -48.99
N LEU A 35 21.39 -20.97 -48.19
CA LEU A 35 20.95 -19.58 -48.17
C LEU A 35 22.02 -18.61 -47.71
N LYS A 36 22.82 -18.94 -46.70
CA LYS A 36 23.97 -18.13 -46.28
C LYS A 36 25.04 -18.02 -47.37
N GLN A 37 25.24 -19.06 -48.16
CA GLN A 37 26.17 -19.04 -49.28
C GLN A 37 25.67 -18.14 -50.41
N GLN A 38 24.35 -18.22 -50.75
CA GLN A 38 23.69 -17.31 -51.71
C GLN A 38 23.75 -15.88 -51.30
N VAL A 39 23.52 -15.60 -49.99
CA VAL A 39 23.64 -14.23 -49.44
C VAL A 39 25.09 -13.72 -49.54
N GLY A 40 26.08 -14.59 -49.37
CA GLY A 40 27.49 -14.25 -49.58
C GLY A 40 27.80 -13.89 -51.05
N GLU A 41 27.29 -14.69 -51.97
CA GLU A 41 27.47 -14.45 -53.41
C GLU A 41 26.78 -13.17 -53.89
N LEU A 42 25.54 -12.96 -53.44
CA LEU A 42 24.78 -11.72 -53.72
C LEU A 42 25.45 -10.46 -53.15
N LYS A 43 26.03 -10.55 -51.94
CA LYS A 43 26.81 -9.48 -51.36
C LYS A 43 28.04 -9.14 -52.20
N THR A 44 28.73 -10.18 -52.72
CA THR A 44 29.89 -9.95 -53.59
C THR A 44 29.47 -9.31 -54.91
N GLN A 45 28.34 -9.74 -55.49
CA GLN A 45 27.79 -9.14 -56.72
C GLN A 45 27.37 -7.68 -56.51
N ILE A 46 26.74 -7.37 -55.36
CA ILE A 46 26.39 -5.99 -54.98
C ILE A 46 27.66 -5.13 -54.92
N THR A 47 28.71 -5.62 -54.23
CA THR A 47 29.97 -4.86 -54.10
C THR A 47 30.66 -4.63 -55.44
N LEU A 48 30.55 -5.60 -56.36
CA LEU A 48 31.09 -5.43 -57.74
C LEU A 48 30.28 -4.44 -58.55
N LEU A 49 28.94 -4.51 -58.46
CA LEU A 49 28.06 -3.55 -59.12
C LEU A 49 28.20 -2.12 -58.55
N GLU A 50 28.34 -2.03 -57.21
CA GLU A 50 28.66 -0.73 -56.58
C GLU A 50 29.96 -0.15 -57.05
N LYS A 51 31.01 -0.99 -57.22
CA LYS A 51 32.27 -0.55 -57.79
C LYS A 51 32.18 -0.14 -59.27
N GLU A 52 31.38 -0.85 -60.06
CA GLU A 52 31.13 -0.49 -61.46
C GLU A 52 30.34 0.81 -61.58
N ILE A 53 29.38 1.02 -60.67
CA ILE A 53 28.63 2.26 -60.60
C ILE A 53 29.53 3.43 -60.16
N ASP A 54 30.37 3.25 -59.14
CA ASP A 54 31.35 4.25 -58.69
C ASP A 54 32.37 4.63 -59.79
N LEU A 55 32.79 3.65 -60.60
CA LEU A 55 33.66 3.91 -61.74
C LEU A 55 32.96 4.62 -62.90
N ALA A 56 31.66 4.37 -63.07
CA ALA A 56 30.86 5.06 -64.10
C ALA A 56 30.43 6.46 -63.64
N ASP A 57 30.20 6.66 -62.34
CA ASP A 57 29.78 7.93 -61.74
C ASP A 57 30.96 8.93 -61.55
N THR A 58 32.22 8.48 -61.65
CA THR A 58 33.39 9.37 -61.65
C THR A 58 33.48 10.26 -62.91
N LEU A 59 32.56 10.09 -63.88
CA LEU A 59 32.39 10.99 -65.04
C LEU A 59 31.22 11.97 -64.92
N SER A 60 30.43 11.89 -63.87
CA SER A 60 29.34 12.79 -63.57
C SER A 60 29.65 13.50 -62.24
N GLU A 61 29.65 14.82 -62.22
CA GLU A 61 29.98 15.71 -61.10
C GLU A 61 29.66 15.11 -59.72
N GLY A 62 30.73 14.75 -58.99
CA GLY A 62 30.66 13.95 -57.79
C GLY A 62 29.90 14.60 -56.64
N GLY A 63 28.67 14.25 -56.50
CA GLY A 63 27.92 14.46 -55.27
C GLY A 63 28.14 13.27 -54.32
N ILE A 64 28.54 13.54 -53.09
CA ILE A 64 28.57 12.53 -52.01
C ILE A 64 27.13 12.18 -51.69
N ALA A 65 26.75 10.89 -51.82
CA ALA A 65 25.44 10.42 -51.40
C ALA A 65 25.28 10.59 -49.88
N VAL A 66 24.45 11.50 -49.45
CA VAL A 66 24.13 11.74 -48.06
C VAL A 66 22.71 11.23 -47.74
N LYS A 67 22.57 10.53 -46.65
CA LYS A 67 21.27 10.15 -46.12
C LYS A 67 20.77 11.29 -45.23
N VAL A 68 19.77 12.01 -45.71
CA VAL A 68 19.12 13.06 -44.91
C VAL A 68 18.09 12.40 -44.01
N LEU A 69 18.19 12.62 -42.70
CA LEU A 69 17.19 12.29 -41.72
C LEU A 69 16.50 13.60 -41.29
N GLU A 70 15.23 13.73 -41.60
CA GLU A 70 14.43 14.84 -41.09
C GLU A 70 14.18 14.66 -39.59
N LEU A 71 14.72 15.55 -38.78
CA LEU A 71 14.53 15.55 -37.35
C LEU A 71 13.16 16.16 -37.02
N GLN A 72 12.24 15.33 -36.54
CA GLN A 72 10.97 15.80 -36.04
C GLN A 72 11.08 16.03 -34.51
N SER A 73 10.56 17.18 -34.09
CA SER A 73 10.46 17.49 -32.67
C SER A 73 9.51 16.46 -32.01
N ARG A 74 9.99 15.69 -31.04
CA ARG A 74 9.19 14.78 -30.24
C ARG A 74 9.22 15.25 -28.80
N LEU A 75 8.06 15.12 -28.12
CA LEU A 75 8.00 15.31 -26.68
C LEU A 75 8.85 14.21 -26.02
N PHE A 76 9.86 14.64 -25.28
CA PHE A 76 10.71 13.73 -24.49
C PHE A 76 10.21 13.75 -23.05
N GLU A 77 9.68 12.64 -22.60
CA GLU A 77 9.27 12.46 -21.21
C GLU A 77 10.41 11.85 -20.41
N HIS A 78 10.80 12.52 -19.36
CA HIS A 78 11.82 12.06 -18.42
C HIS A 78 11.15 11.60 -17.13
N TYR A 79 11.26 10.33 -16.82
CA TYR A 79 10.73 9.73 -15.60
C TYR A 79 11.82 9.59 -14.53
N ILE A 80 11.45 9.85 -13.30
CA ILE A 80 12.27 9.63 -12.13
C ILE A 80 11.68 8.45 -11.38
N ASN A 81 12.37 7.32 -11.38
CA ASN A 81 11.95 6.13 -10.67
C ASN A 81 12.54 6.16 -9.26
N GLN A 82 11.70 6.07 -8.25
CA GLN A 82 12.08 6.06 -6.85
C GLN A 82 11.26 5.00 -6.10
N PRO A 83 11.88 4.18 -5.24
CA PRO A 83 11.12 3.25 -4.42
C PRO A 83 10.30 4.01 -3.39
N GLY A 84 9.04 3.59 -3.24
CA GLY A 84 8.14 4.11 -2.22
C GLY A 84 7.73 3.03 -1.24
N ILE A 85 7.56 3.40 0.02
CA ILE A 85 7.07 2.50 1.07
C ILE A 85 5.63 2.85 1.37
N VAL A 86 4.76 1.84 1.31
CA VAL A 86 3.36 1.99 1.69
C VAL A 86 3.26 2.06 3.20
N SER A 87 2.67 3.12 3.72
CA SER A 87 2.33 3.27 5.13
C SER A 87 0.82 3.37 5.33
N SER A 88 0.31 2.82 6.41
CA SER A 88 -1.04 3.10 6.86
C SER A 88 -1.01 4.29 7.81
N ARG A 89 -1.77 5.33 7.53
CA ARG A 89 -1.96 6.46 8.45
C ARG A 89 -2.71 6.07 9.72
N ALA A 90 -3.43 5.00 9.65
CA ALA A 90 -4.29 4.50 10.69
C ALA A 90 -3.83 3.10 11.12
N ASN A 91 -2.64 3.03 11.70
CA ASN A 91 -2.08 1.87 12.40
C ASN A 91 -1.89 2.29 13.85
N VAL A 92 -2.74 1.80 14.74
CA VAL A 92 -2.74 2.19 16.14
C VAL A 92 -2.54 0.96 17.01
N LEU A 93 -1.50 1.01 17.82
CA LEU A 93 -1.23 0.06 18.88
C LEU A 93 -1.90 0.58 20.15
N VAL A 94 -2.81 -0.19 20.72
CA VAL A 94 -3.49 0.11 21.98
C VAL A 94 -2.80 -0.64 23.11
N SER A 95 -2.43 0.10 24.15
CA SER A 95 -1.79 -0.42 25.35
C SER A 95 -2.70 -0.24 26.56
N SER A 96 -2.52 -1.10 27.56
CA SER A 96 -3.27 -0.98 28.82
C SER A 96 -2.85 0.26 29.61
N GLU A 97 -3.84 0.97 30.16
CA GLU A 97 -3.61 2.06 31.11
C GLU A 97 -3.68 1.60 32.57
N VAL A 98 -4.07 0.34 32.80
CA VAL A 98 -4.22 -0.26 34.13
C VAL A 98 -3.52 -1.60 34.20
N ALA A 99 -3.19 -2.03 35.42
CA ALA A 99 -2.60 -3.34 35.69
C ALA A 99 -3.68 -4.24 36.31
N THR A 100 -4.15 -5.24 35.53
CA THR A 100 -5.18 -6.20 35.97
C THR A 100 -5.20 -7.40 35.02
N ALA A 101 -6.04 -8.43 35.32
CA ALA A 101 -6.18 -9.59 34.44
C ALA A 101 -7.13 -9.28 33.27
N THR A 102 -6.85 -9.88 32.12
CA THR A 102 -7.75 -9.88 30.96
C THR A 102 -8.96 -10.79 31.25
N GLU A 103 -10.16 -10.23 31.25
CA GLU A 103 -11.38 -10.99 31.51
C GLU A 103 -11.92 -11.66 30.26
N ARG A 104 -12.04 -10.90 29.16
CA ARG A 104 -12.62 -11.39 27.90
C ARG A 104 -12.02 -10.72 26.69
N LEU A 105 -11.91 -11.47 25.59
CA LEU A 105 -11.66 -10.97 24.25
C LEU A 105 -13.01 -10.95 23.49
N LEU A 106 -13.47 -9.78 23.11
CA LEU A 106 -14.79 -9.57 22.49
C LEU A 106 -14.75 -9.77 20.97
N VAL A 107 -13.56 -9.70 20.38
CA VAL A 107 -13.32 -9.87 18.94
C VAL A 107 -12.12 -10.80 18.72
N LYS A 108 -11.98 -11.29 17.47
CA LYS A 108 -10.84 -12.12 17.05
C LYS A 108 -9.93 -11.32 16.13
N GLU A 109 -8.69 -11.74 16.03
CA GLU A 109 -7.76 -11.25 14.99
C GLU A 109 -8.38 -11.40 13.60
N GLY A 110 -8.11 -10.43 12.73
CA GLY A 110 -8.69 -10.36 11.40
C GLY A 110 -10.11 -9.79 11.35
N SER A 111 -10.81 -9.59 12.47
CA SER A 111 -12.15 -9.01 12.50
C SER A 111 -12.13 -7.52 12.17
N TRP A 112 -13.16 -7.05 11.47
CA TRP A 112 -13.39 -5.62 11.27
C TRP A 112 -14.10 -5.03 12.50
N VAL A 113 -13.62 -3.87 12.95
CA VAL A 113 -14.17 -3.14 14.10
C VAL A 113 -14.47 -1.70 13.73
N ALA A 114 -15.53 -1.15 14.31
CA ALA A 114 -15.85 0.27 14.23
C ALA A 114 -15.06 1.05 15.30
N GLN A 115 -14.89 2.35 15.07
CA GLN A 115 -14.33 3.25 16.11
C GLN A 115 -15.19 3.18 17.38
N ASN A 116 -14.57 3.14 18.54
CA ASN A 116 -15.14 2.99 19.87
C ASN A 116 -15.83 1.62 20.13
N GLN A 117 -15.63 0.63 19.26
CA GLN A 117 -16.09 -0.73 19.54
C GLN A 117 -15.15 -1.39 20.54
N ALA A 118 -15.71 -1.96 21.62
CA ALA A 118 -14.96 -2.70 22.61
C ALA A 118 -14.30 -3.96 21.99
N ILE A 119 -13.03 -4.17 22.30
CA ILE A 119 -12.20 -5.27 21.81
C ILE A 119 -11.79 -6.19 22.95
N VAL A 120 -11.30 -5.62 24.05
CA VAL A 120 -10.82 -6.36 25.22
C VAL A 120 -11.48 -5.80 26.47
N GLN A 121 -12.01 -6.70 27.28
CA GLN A 121 -12.50 -6.38 28.61
C GLN A 121 -11.48 -6.85 29.64
N LEU A 122 -11.01 -5.94 30.45
CA LEU A 122 -10.16 -6.21 31.60
C LEU A 122 -11.04 -6.41 32.85
N ASN A 123 -10.54 -7.15 33.82
CA ASN A 123 -11.25 -7.37 35.09
C ASN A 123 -11.37 -6.05 35.84
N ALA A 124 -12.60 -5.57 35.98
CA ALA A 124 -12.98 -4.30 36.60
C ALA A 124 -13.81 -4.47 37.86
N GLU A 125 -13.97 -5.70 38.38
CA GLU A 125 -14.91 -6.00 39.49
C GLU A 125 -14.76 -5.08 40.69
N VAL A 126 -13.53 -4.83 41.14
CA VAL A 126 -13.26 -3.93 42.28
C VAL A 126 -13.65 -2.49 41.93
N MET A 127 -13.34 -2.02 40.72
CA MET A 127 -13.65 -0.66 40.29
C MET A 127 -15.16 -0.47 40.12
N ILE A 128 -15.86 -1.45 39.59
CA ILE A 128 -17.33 -1.45 39.45
C ILE A 128 -17.99 -1.27 40.82
N ASN A 129 -17.57 -2.07 41.82
CA ASN A 129 -18.09 -1.98 43.18
C ASN A 129 -17.81 -0.60 43.79
N GLN A 130 -16.63 -0.03 43.59
CA GLN A 130 -16.29 1.31 44.11
C GLN A 130 -17.12 2.42 43.43
N VAL A 131 -17.41 2.30 42.15
CA VAL A 131 -18.30 3.22 41.43
C VAL A 131 -19.72 3.13 41.98
N GLU A 132 -20.22 1.93 42.21
CA GLU A 132 -21.57 1.72 42.74
C GLU A 132 -21.74 2.26 44.18
N ASP A 133 -20.78 2.03 45.06
CA ASP A 133 -20.76 2.62 46.39
C ASP A 133 -20.77 4.15 46.38
N LEU A 134 -19.94 4.70 45.49
CA LEU A 134 -19.87 6.18 45.34
C LEU A 134 -21.18 6.75 44.75
N LYS A 135 -21.79 6.02 43.81
CA LYS A 135 -23.06 6.40 43.20
C LYS A 135 -24.19 6.50 44.24
N GLN A 136 -24.26 5.50 45.19
CA GLN A 136 -25.20 5.56 46.31
C GLN A 136 -24.94 6.77 47.21
N SER A 137 -23.66 7.10 47.45
CA SER A 137 -23.28 8.27 48.22
C SER A 137 -23.68 9.58 47.53
N VAL A 138 -23.56 9.68 46.20
CA VAL A 138 -24.00 10.82 45.39
C VAL A 138 -25.53 10.95 45.47
N GLU A 139 -26.29 9.89 45.33
CA GLU A 139 -27.75 9.87 45.39
C GLU A 139 -28.27 10.37 46.74
N LEU A 140 -27.63 9.94 47.84
CA LEU A 140 -27.98 10.46 49.19
C LEU A 140 -27.68 11.95 49.32
N ALA A 141 -26.52 12.39 48.84
CA ALA A 141 -26.11 13.79 48.88
C ALA A 141 -27.02 14.68 47.97
N GLN A 142 -27.40 14.17 46.79
CA GLN A 142 -28.33 14.82 45.89
C GLN A 142 -29.72 15.01 46.58
N THR A 143 -30.27 13.94 47.16
CA THR A 143 -31.55 14.02 47.88
C THR A 143 -31.48 15.01 49.02
N THR A 144 -30.38 15.05 49.76
CA THR A 144 -30.14 15.99 50.83
C THR A 144 -30.10 17.44 50.35
N TYR A 145 -29.35 17.65 49.27
CA TYR A 145 -29.28 18.98 48.64
C TYR A 145 -30.63 19.43 48.12
N GLU A 146 -31.39 18.61 47.41
CA GLU A 146 -32.73 18.94 46.89
C GLU A 146 -33.69 19.30 47.99
N ARG A 147 -33.65 18.60 49.15
CA ARG A 147 -34.46 18.96 50.32
C ARG A 147 -34.06 20.29 50.93
N GLN A 148 -32.76 20.59 51.06
CA GLN A 148 -32.28 21.84 51.60
C GLN A 148 -32.56 23.00 50.62
N ASP A 149 -32.46 22.80 49.32
CA ASP A 149 -32.79 23.75 48.29
C ASP A 149 -34.28 24.15 48.34
N ASN A 150 -35.17 23.16 48.44
CA ASN A 150 -36.60 23.37 48.58
C ASN A 150 -36.96 24.16 49.85
N LEU A 151 -36.32 23.85 51.00
CA LEU A 151 -36.52 24.62 52.24
C LEU A 151 -36.01 26.07 52.14
N TRP A 152 -34.83 26.24 51.54
CA TRP A 152 -34.23 27.56 51.32
C TRP A 152 -35.08 28.44 50.40
N GLN A 153 -35.62 27.88 49.32
CA GLN A 153 -36.55 28.59 48.41
C GLN A 153 -37.84 29.04 49.12
N GLN A 154 -38.26 28.33 50.16
CA GLN A 154 -39.40 28.71 51.00
C GLN A 154 -39.02 29.70 52.16
N GLY A 155 -37.76 30.14 52.21
CA GLY A 155 -37.27 31.00 53.27
C GLY A 155 -37.06 30.28 54.59
N ILE A 156 -36.98 28.96 54.59
CA ILE A 156 -36.83 28.10 55.79
C ILE A 156 -35.40 27.56 55.85
N GLY A 157 -34.71 27.72 56.98
CA GLY A 157 -33.38 27.22 57.20
C GLY A 157 -32.27 28.22 57.07
N SER A 158 -31.04 27.75 57.11
CA SER A 158 -29.83 28.59 57.03
C SER A 158 -29.19 28.46 55.63
N GLU A 159 -28.77 29.57 55.03
CA GLU A 159 -27.99 29.61 53.82
C GLU A 159 -26.76 28.71 53.92
N MET A 160 -26.12 28.64 55.08
CA MET A 160 -24.96 27.80 55.31
C MET A 160 -25.30 26.31 55.12
N GLN A 161 -26.46 25.84 55.60
CA GLN A 161 -26.91 24.45 55.46
C GLN A 161 -27.16 24.10 53.96
N TYR A 162 -27.82 25.02 53.25
CA TYR A 162 -28.03 24.88 51.80
C TYR A 162 -26.68 24.79 51.04
N LEU A 163 -25.76 25.74 51.28
CA LEU A 163 -24.46 25.78 50.61
C LEU A 163 -23.62 24.56 50.96
N GLN A 164 -23.69 24.08 52.21
CA GLN A 164 -23.00 22.88 52.63
C GLN A 164 -23.51 21.62 51.90
N ALA A 165 -24.83 21.43 51.85
CA ALA A 165 -25.46 20.32 51.15
C ALA A 165 -25.15 20.36 49.65
N LYS A 166 -25.24 21.56 49.04
CA LYS A 166 -24.88 21.78 47.63
C LYS A 166 -23.43 21.43 47.34
N ASN A 167 -22.49 21.92 48.13
CA ASN A 167 -21.09 21.66 47.96
C ASN A 167 -20.75 20.16 48.13
N GLN A 168 -21.39 19.50 49.11
CA GLN A 168 -21.21 18.03 49.32
C GLN A 168 -21.69 17.26 48.11
N TYR A 169 -22.87 17.55 47.58
CA TYR A 169 -23.37 16.89 46.35
C TYR A 169 -22.43 17.12 45.18
N LEU A 170 -22.06 18.38 44.85
CA LEU A 170 -21.19 18.70 43.73
C LEU A 170 -19.80 18.04 43.85
N SER A 171 -19.25 17.94 45.07
CA SER A 171 -17.98 17.29 45.32
C SER A 171 -18.03 15.79 45.03
N LEU A 172 -19.09 15.13 45.52
CA LEU A 172 -19.28 13.69 45.29
C LEU A 172 -19.60 13.39 43.83
N ASP A 173 -20.40 14.21 43.17
CA ASP A 173 -20.70 14.09 41.74
C ASP A 173 -19.43 14.17 40.89
N LYS A 174 -18.55 15.15 41.16
CA LYS A 174 -17.24 15.23 40.49
C LYS A 174 -16.35 14.03 40.76
N LYS A 175 -16.37 13.50 41.98
CA LYS A 175 -15.61 12.32 42.34
C LYS A 175 -16.16 11.07 41.62
N LEU A 176 -17.48 10.96 41.48
CA LEU A 176 -18.10 9.86 40.70
C LEU A 176 -17.70 9.94 39.24
N ALA A 177 -17.76 11.10 38.60
CA ALA A 177 -17.34 11.28 37.22
C ALA A 177 -15.88 10.90 37.00
N ALA A 178 -14.99 11.27 37.95
CA ALA A 178 -13.57 10.85 37.87
C ALA A 178 -13.39 9.35 38.01
N MET A 179 -14.18 8.71 38.87
CA MET A 179 -14.11 7.25 39.08
C MET A 179 -14.70 6.48 37.89
N GLN A 180 -15.74 6.98 37.25
CA GLN A 180 -16.27 6.44 35.98
C GLN A 180 -15.24 6.52 34.86
N ALA A 181 -14.58 7.66 34.71
CA ALA A 181 -13.49 7.78 33.73
C ALA A 181 -12.32 6.82 34.01
N GLN A 182 -12.13 6.45 35.26
CA GLN A 182 -11.16 5.41 35.63
C GLN A 182 -11.68 3.99 35.26
N LEU A 183 -12.96 3.72 35.45
CA LEU A 183 -13.61 2.47 35.07
C LEU A 183 -13.58 2.26 33.57
N ASP A 184 -13.77 3.32 32.78
CA ASP A 184 -13.73 3.25 31.31
C ASP A 184 -12.39 2.71 30.76
N LYS A 185 -11.30 2.86 31.56
CA LYS A 185 -9.98 2.33 31.17
C LYS A 185 -9.85 0.82 31.22
N TYR A 186 -10.83 0.12 31.80
CA TYR A 186 -10.88 -1.34 31.85
C TYR A 186 -11.56 -1.94 30.63
N GLU A 187 -12.24 -1.14 29.82
CA GLU A 187 -12.78 -1.53 28.53
C GLU A 187 -11.92 -0.91 27.41
N LEU A 188 -11.14 -1.76 26.75
CA LEU A 188 -10.25 -1.30 25.69
C LEU A 188 -10.99 -1.35 24.35
N SER A 189 -11.25 -0.19 23.79
CA SER A 189 -12.00 -0.01 22.55
C SER A 189 -11.08 0.41 21.39
N ALA A 190 -11.55 0.18 20.16
CA ALA A 190 -10.86 0.58 18.94
C ALA A 190 -10.80 2.11 18.82
N PRO A 191 -9.62 2.73 18.76
CA PRO A 191 -9.51 4.19 18.59
C PRO A 191 -9.86 4.63 17.16
N ILE A 192 -9.84 3.72 16.21
CA ILE A 192 -10.14 3.92 14.79
C ILE A 192 -10.95 2.74 14.27
N SER A 193 -11.73 2.98 13.21
CA SER A 193 -12.34 1.88 12.45
C SER A 193 -11.28 1.18 11.61
N GLY A 194 -11.24 -0.15 11.62
CA GLY A 194 -10.23 -0.92 10.90
C GLY A 194 -10.35 -2.41 11.17
N ARG A 195 -9.31 -3.14 10.81
CA ARG A 195 -9.18 -4.57 11.10
C ARG A 195 -8.26 -4.77 12.30
N VAL A 196 -8.63 -5.63 13.20
CA VAL A 196 -7.74 -6.09 14.28
C VAL A 196 -6.64 -6.93 13.65
N ASP A 197 -5.41 -6.45 13.69
CA ASP A 197 -4.26 -7.09 13.08
C ASP A 197 -3.71 -8.20 14.00
N GLU A 198 -3.50 -7.85 15.26
CA GLU A 198 -2.90 -8.74 16.26
C GLU A 198 -3.43 -8.44 17.65
N ILE A 199 -3.61 -9.46 18.48
CA ILE A 199 -3.97 -9.37 19.89
C ILE A 199 -2.84 -10.00 20.70
N PHE A 200 -2.17 -9.21 21.55
CA PHE A 200 -0.95 -9.60 22.28
C PHE A 200 -1.21 -10.26 23.61
N VAL A 201 -2.46 -10.45 24.00
CA VAL A 201 -2.85 -10.97 25.32
C VAL A 201 -3.86 -12.09 25.23
N ASN A 202 -3.89 -12.93 26.25
CA ASN A 202 -4.82 -14.03 26.37
C ASN A 202 -5.80 -13.81 27.54
N VAL A 203 -6.96 -14.44 27.47
CA VAL A 203 -7.93 -14.45 28.59
C VAL A 203 -7.29 -15.05 29.84
N GLY A 204 -7.41 -14.35 30.96
CA GLY A 204 -6.80 -14.72 32.24
C GLY A 204 -5.36 -14.24 32.43
N GLU A 205 -4.74 -13.68 31.42
CA GLU A 205 -3.39 -13.12 31.50
C GLU A 205 -3.38 -11.80 32.27
N LEU A 206 -2.40 -11.63 33.16
CA LEU A 206 -2.17 -10.37 33.87
C LEU A 206 -1.45 -9.38 32.95
N VAL A 207 -2.04 -8.22 32.74
CA VAL A 207 -1.44 -7.13 31.96
C VAL A 207 -0.89 -6.04 32.87
N SER A 208 0.16 -5.39 32.41
CA SER A 208 0.81 -4.27 33.09
C SER A 208 0.45 -2.95 32.40
N MET A 209 0.56 -1.82 33.14
CA MET A 209 0.41 -0.50 32.56
C MET A 209 1.46 -0.26 31.47
N GLY A 210 1.02 0.20 30.29
CA GLY A 210 1.85 0.43 29.11
C GLY A 210 2.08 -0.82 28.24
N GLN A 211 1.64 -2.00 28.68
CA GLN A 211 1.75 -3.24 27.88
C GLN A 211 0.83 -3.16 26.65
N PRO A 212 1.36 -3.48 25.45
CA PRO A 212 0.56 -3.61 24.25
C PRO A 212 -0.53 -4.67 24.40
N ILE A 213 -1.75 -4.37 23.98
CA ILE A 213 -2.90 -5.27 24.09
C ILE A 213 -3.38 -5.73 22.72
N PHE A 214 -3.58 -4.80 21.78
CA PHE A 214 -3.95 -5.12 20.41
C PHE A 214 -3.54 -4.02 19.44
N ARG A 215 -3.52 -4.38 18.16
CA ARG A 215 -3.26 -3.44 17.04
C ARG A 215 -4.47 -3.38 16.11
N VAL A 216 -4.88 -2.17 15.78
CA VAL A 216 -5.91 -1.93 14.75
C VAL A 216 -5.28 -1.23 13.56
N VAL A 217 -5.50 -1.77 12.37
CA VAL A 217 -4.98 -1.24 11.11
C VAL A 217 -6.14 -0.92 10.18
N ASN A 218 -6.15 0.29 9.64
CA ASN A 218 -7.05 0.62 8.55
C ASN A 218 -6.26 0.67 7.25
N SER A 219 -6.47 -0.34 6.41
CA SER A 219 -5.80 -0.49 5.10
C SER A 219 -6.55 0.18 3.95
N ASN A 220 -7.71 0.78 4.18
CA ASN A 220 -8.50 1.41 3.10
C ASN A 220 -7.83 2.69 2.57
N LYS A 221 -7.18 3.45 3.45
CA LYS A 221 -6.50 4.70 3.10
C LYS A 221 -5.02 4.55 3.40
N LEU A 222 -4.28 4.21 2.39
CA LEU A 222 -2.84 4.06 2.45
C LEU A 222 -2.14 5.32 1.92
N GLN A 223 -0.90 5.49 2.31
CA GLN A 223 -0.03 6.55 1.85
C GLN A 223 1.30 5.94 1.42
N ILE A 224 1.81 6.34 0.27
CA ILE A 224 3.15 5.98 -0.15
C ILE A 224 4.08 7.12 0.26
N GLU A 225 5.13 6.79 0.98
CA GLU A 225 6.22 7.71 1.30
C GLU A 225 7.40 7.39 0.41
N VAL A 226 7.89 8.43 -0.28
CA VAL A 226 9.01 8.34 -1.21
C VAL A 226 10.06 9.33 -0.79
N ASP A 227 11.30 8.90 -0.70
CA ASP A 227 12.45 9.77 -0.45
C ASP A 227 13.08 10.18 -1.79
N VAL A 228 12.91 11.44 -2.16
CA VAL A 228 13.34 11.98 -3.45
C VAL A 228 14.60 12.82 -3.29
N ALA A 229 15.57 12.67 -4.19
CA ALA A 229 16.84 13.39 -4.13
C ALA A 229 16.65 14.91 -4.24
N GLU A 230 17.42 15.67 -3.45
CA GLU A 230 17.39 17.13 -3.33
C GLU A 230 17.39 17.86 -4.66
N ARG A 231 18.14 17.36 -5.66
CA ARG A 231 18.22 17.95 -7.02
C ARG A 231 16.88 18.13 -7.71
N TYR A 232 15.85 17.41 -7.29
CA TYR A 232 14.49 17.50 -7.86
C TYR A 232 13.56 18.41 -7.07
N SER A 233 14.03 19.03 -5.99
CA SER A 233 13.22 19.85 -5.08
C SER A 233 12.56 21.07 -5.75
N ALA A 234 13.21 21.63 -6.78
CA ALA A 234 12.67 22.74 -7.54
C ALA A 234 11.61 22.33 -8.59
N ILE A 235 11.59 21.06 -8.97
CA ILE A 235 10.77 20.54 -10.09
C ILE A 235 9.51 19.90 -9.54
N ILE A 236 9.63 19.06 -8.51
CA ILE A 236 8.51 18.31 -7.97
C ILE A 236 7.60 19.19 -7.11
N LYS A 237 6.31 19.17 -7.43
CA LYS A 237 5.31 19.99 -6.74
C LYS A 237 4.11 19.15 -6.30
N LYS A 238 3.42 19.66 -5.28
CA LYS A 238 2.11 19.11 -4.89
C LYS A 238 1.15 19.22 -6.07
N GLY A 239 0.47 18.10 -6.38
CA GLY A 239 -0.47 18.02 -7.48
C GLY A 239 0.09 17.35 -8.74
N ASP A 240 1.41 17.17 -8.85
CA ASP A 240 2.02 16.46 -9.97
C ASP A 240 1.51 15.03 -10.03
N LYS A 241 1.29 14.53 -11.24
CA LYS A 241 0.87 13.16 -11.50
C LYS A 241 2.07 12.23 -11.36
N VAL A 242 1.83 11.08 -10.74
CA VAL A 242 2.80 10.02 -10.57
C VAL A 242 2.19 8.69 -10.99
N LYS A 243 2.99 7.86 -11.63
CA LYS A 243 2.67 6.47 -11.89
C LYS A 243 3.27 5.62 -10.77
N ILE A 244 2.47 4.80 -10.17
CA ILE A 244 2.83 3.90 -9.08
C ILE A 244 2.74 2.48 -9.61
N GLU A 245 3.78 1.71 -9.44
CA GLU A 245 3.84 0.33 -9.90
C GLU A 245 4.17 -0.59 -8.73
N PHE A 246 3.26 -1.53 -8.45
CA PHE A 246 3.50 -2.63 -7.54
C PHE A 246 3.90 -3.87 -8.34
N SER A 247 5.16 -4.00 -8.66
CA SER A 247 5.68 -5.06 -9.55
C SER A 247 5.31 -6.47 -9.06
N THR A 248 5.29 -6.70 -7.74
CA THR A 248 4.92 -8.00 -7.13
C THR A 248 3.44 -8.33 -7.30
N LEU A 249 2.58 -7.33 -7.39
CA LEU A 249 1.13 -7.49 -7.48
C LEU A 249 0.60 -7.30 -8.91
N GLY A 250 1.42 -6.79 -9.82
CA GLY A 250 1.01 -6.43 -11.19
C GLY A 250 0.00 -5.28 -11.21
N ILE A 251 0.02 -4.40 -10.21
CA ILE A 251 -0.92 -3.28 -10.07
C ILE A 251 -0.20 -2.00 -10.48
N GLU A 252 -0.82 -1.24 -11.39
CA GLU A 252 -0.42 0.11 -11.76
C GLU A 252 -1.52 1.10 -11.37
N LEU A 253 -1.13 2.22 -10.75
CA LEU A 253 -2.04 3.29 -10.34
C LEU A 253 -1.49 4.64 -10.82
N GLU A 254 -2.37 5.54 -11.20
CA GLU A 254 -2.03 6.94 -11.43
C GLU A 254 -2.65 7.80 -10.32
N GLU A 255 -1.81 8.49 -9.59
CA GLU A 255 -2.21 9.31 -8.46
C GLU A 255 -1.50 10.67 -8.48
N LYS A 256 -1.84 11.53 -7.53
CA LYS A 256 -1.22 12.84 -7.41
C LYS A 256 -0.43 12.96 -6.12
N ILE A 257 0.67 13.70 -6.19
CA ILE A 257 1.42 14.10 -5.01
C ILE A 257 0.55 14.97 -4.11
N VAL A 258 0.36 14.55 -2.87
CA VAL A 258 -0.44 15.30 -1.88
C VAL A 258 0.42 16.16 -0.96
N PHE A 259 1.68 15.77 -0.79
CA PHE A 259 2.60 16.49 0.09
C PHE A 259 4.04 16.41 -0.44
N VAL A 260 4.74 17.53 -0.36
CA VAL A 260 6.18 17.65 -0.63
C VAL A 260 6.83 18.25 0.61
N GLY A 261 7.79 17.52 1.18
CA GLY A 261 8.53 17.94 2.37
C GLY A 261 9.38 19.18 2.10
N GLN A 262 9.42 20.09 3.07
CA GLN A 262 10.21 21.32 3.01
C GLN A 262 11.62 21.16 3.60
N VAL A 263 11.84 20.04 4.30
CA VAL A 263 13.12 19.75 4.98
C VAL A 263 13.84 18.66 4.24
N ILE A 264 15.11 18.91 3.95
CA ILE A 264 16.03 17.94 3.36
C ILE A 264 16.70 17.16 4.49
N ASN A 265 16.62 15.83 4.43
CA ASN A 265 17.36 14.97 5.34
C ASN A 265 18.87 15.09 5.03
N PRO A 266 19.71 15.52 5.98
CA PRO A 266 21.13 15.74 5.74
C PRO A 266 21.93 14.45 5.53
N GLU A 267 21.43 13.31 6.02
CA GLU A 267 22.15 12.03 5.95
C GLU A 267 22.14 11.46 4.52
N ASN A 268 20.99 11.53 3.85
CA ASN A 268 20.80 10.93 2.50
C ASN A 268 20.51 11.96 1.40
N ARG A 269 20.48 13.27 1.73
CA ARG A 269 20.16 14.35 0.77
C ARG A 269 18.86 14.14 0.01
N THR A 270 17.80 13.73 0.74
CA THR A 270 16.47 13.54 0.20
C THR A 270 15.41 14.39 0.91
N PHE A 271 14.29 14.62 0.25
CA PHE A 271 13.08 15.18 0.85
C PHE A 271 11.91 14.19 0.67
N LYS A 272 10.98 14.20 1.62
CA LYS A 272 9.84 13.28 1.61
C LYS A 272 8.74 13.76 0.69
N VAL A 273 8.26 12.86 -0.15
CA VAL A 273 7.06 13.05 -0.97
C VAL A 273 6.03 12.04 -0.51
N LYS A 274 4.76 12.45 -0.40
CA LYS A 274 3.68 11.56 0.01
C LYS A 274 2.57 11.57 -1.02
N ILE A 275 2.07 10.36 -1.30
CA ILE A 275 1.02 10.09 -2.26
C ILE A 275 -0.06 9.28 -1.55
N ASN A 276 -1.32 9.70 -1.62
CA ASN A 276 -2.42 8.91 -1.06
C ASN A 276 -2.90 7.92 -2.09
N ILE A 277 -3.15 6.70 -1.66
CA ILE A 277 -3.80 5.66 -2.46
C ILE A 277 -5.04 5.14 -1.75
N ASN A 278 -6.08 4.85 -2.54
CA ASN A 278 -7.30 4.25 -2.04
C ASN A 278 -7.28 2.74 -2.33
N ASN A 279 -7.18 1.94 -1.27
CA ASN A 279 -7.03 0.49 -1.34
C ASN A 279 -8.37 -0.22 -1.06
N GLN A 280 -9.36 -0.02 -1.92
CA GLN A 280 -10.69 -0.60 -1.72
C GLN A 280 -10.71 -2.14 -1.74
N SER A 281 -9.78 -2.75 -2.44
CA SER A 281 -9.69 -4.22 -2.58
C SER A 281 -8.90 -4.90 -1.47
N ASP A 282 -8.33 -4.16 -0.51
CA ASP A 282 -7.46 -4.65 0.58
C ASP A 282 -6.28 -5.54 0.11
N VAL A 283 -5.89 -5.40 -1.16
CA VAL A 283 -4.80 -6.18 -1.78
C VAL A 283 -3.43 -5.62 -1.39
N ILE A 284 -3.32 -4.29 -1.35
CA ILE A 284 -2.07 -3.62 -1.00
C ILE A 284 -1.95 -3.60 0.52
N LYS A 285 -0.87 -4.14 1.05
CA LYS A 285 -0.61 -4.18 2.49
C LYS A 285 0.34 -3.06 2.92
N PRO A 286 0.22 -2.55 4.16
CA PRO A 286 1.24 -1.68 4.74
C PRO A 286 2.63 -2.35 4.66
N ASN A 287 3.67 -1.52 4.54
CA ASN A 287 5.07 -1.92 4.33
C ASN A 287 5.37 -2.58 2.97
N ALA A 288 4.41 -2.66 2.04
CA ALA A 288 4.71 -3.01 0.67
C ALA A 288 5.59 -1.94 0.01
N VAL A 289 6.38 -2.35 -0.98
CA VAL A 289 7.22 -1.46 -1.79
C VAL A 289 6.54 -1.22 -3.13
N ALA A 290 6.48 0.04 -3.54
CA ALA A 290 5.94 0.50 -4.81
C ALA A 290 7.06 1.10 -5.67
#